data_400c0810a277b38b0870655636d99c14
#
_entry.id   400c0810a277b38b0870655636d99c14
#
_cell.length_a   1.000
_cell.length_b   1.000
_cell.length_c   1.000
_cell.angle_alpha   90.00
_cell.angle_beta   90.00
_cell.angle_gamma   90.00
#
_symmetry.space_group_name_H-M   'P 1'
#
loop_
_entity.id
_entity.type
_entity.pdbx_description
1 polymer ?
#
loop_
_entity_poly.entity_id
_entity_poly.type
_entity_poly.pdbx_seq_one_letter_code
_entity_poly.pdbx_strand_id
1 'polypeptide(L)'
;MKNSIPKKGYSEKEIFNHFDSFQQVDTDWKSGKTFGAVYYPGDNYARVISKSYSKFIHENAFDPQLFKSILSMEKEVVEQVSNLVSPGTKLYGSLTSGGTESIFLSLLSARDWSKEKKGIESPEVILSSTAHPAFLKALRFLKIKPIVIDVDSDLTFDVKKVETNINSNTIMLIGSAPAYPYGVIDPIEKLSELALKYHLLLHVDACIGGFFLSYLKKLNYSIPSFNFDLKGVTSLSVDLHKYAYAPKGSSILLYRDAELRLSQYSVYSNWQGGIYASTSFMGTKPGGVVASTWAALNHIGEDGYIDLTKKTMNAVGKIIDYINSNTYLEPIGKPDMSLLAFKVKENKTYQLADLLNDKGWYIGRLQNPEGIHLVVSCIHTDEVIDAFFKDINVSLEKLFSPNFSSNLQKVGDGLIKKVLNLLPFNQLKRTLTNQAEKTSKKPSKKRIIYDIKENLNSNESDDLFRSIMERLYS
;
A
#
# COMPACT_ATOMS: atom_id res chain seq x y z
N MET A 1 1.10 32.92 13.61
CA MET A 1 -0.07 33.37 12.82
C MET A 1 -1.31 32.79 13.47
N LYS A 2 -2.37 33.54 13.62
CA LYS A 2 -3.62 33.06 14.19
C LYS A 2 -4.26 32.10 13.16
N ASN A 3 -4.31 30.82 13.43
CA ASN A 3 -4.96 29.79 12.61
C ASN A 3 -6.51 29.92 12.74
N SER A 4 -7.04 31.07 12.37
CA SER A 4 -8.48 31.31 12.34
C SER A 4 -8.93 31.61 10.90
N ILE A 5 -10.16 31.24 10.59
CA ILE A 5 -10.78 31.60 9.31
C ILE A 5 -10.62 33.12 9.12
N PRO A 6 -10.07 33.56 7.99
CA PRO A 6 -9.86 34.98 7.75
C PRO A 6 -11.20 35.74 7.68
N LYS A 7 -11.24 36.93 8.26
CA LYS A 7 -12.46 37.79 8.25
C LYS A 7 -12.92 38.11 6.83
N LYS A 8 -11.99 38.36 5.93
CA LYS A 8 -12.19 38.54 4.49
C LYS A 8 -11.52 37.38 3.76
N GLY A 9 -12.25 36.71 2.88
CA GLY A 9 -11.72 35.62 2.06
C GLY A 9 -10.55 36.09 1.19
N TYR A 10 -9.62 35.19 0.95
CA TYR A 10 -8.52 35.40 0.00
C TYR A 10 -9.04 35.41 -1.44
N SER A 11 -8.42 36.19 -2.31
CA SER A 11 -8.62 36.09 -3.75
C SER A 11 -8.10 34.77 -4.29
N GLU A 12 -8.57 34.36 -5.46
CA GLU A 12 -8.07 33.16 -6.16
C GLU A 12 -6.55 33.16 -6.26
N LYS A 13 -5.95 34.28 -6.69
CA LYS A 13 -4.49 34.42 -6.81
C LYS A 13 -3.78 34.21 -5.47
N GLU A 14 -4.31 34.74 -4.38
CA GLU A 14 -3.72 34.56 -3.03
C GLU A 14 -3.79 33.09 -2.60
N ILE A 15 -4.92 32.40 -2.89
CA ILE A 15 -5.07 30.97 -2.59
C ILE A 15 -4.01 30.14 -3.34
N PHE A 16 -3.82 30.35 -4.64
CA PHE A 16 -2.82 29.61 -5.42
C PHE A 16 -1.39 29.93 -4.98
N ASN A 17 -1.07 31.17 -4.65
CA ASN A 17 0.23 31.54 -4.07
C ASN A 17 0.48 30.81 -2.73
N HIS A 18 -0.55 30.64 -1.90
CA HIS A 18 -0.43 29.84 -0.67
C HIS A 18 -0.16 28.37 -0.97
N PHE A 19 -0.84 27.77 -1.96
CA PHE A 19 -0.58 26.39 -2.38
C PHE A 19 0.85 26.21 -2.87
N ASP A 20 1.36 27.10 -3.71
CA ASP A 20 2.75 27.09 -4.18
C ASP A 20 3.72 27.15 -3.00
N SER A 21 3.44 28.01 -2.00
CA SER A 21 4.25 28.11 -0.80
C SER A 21 4.26 26.82 0.04
N PHE A 22 3.10 26.14 0.17
CA PHE A 22 3.03 24.85 0.87
C PHE A 22 3.81 23.77 0.13
N GLN A 23 3.74 23.75 -1.20
CA GLN A 23 4.40 22.74 -2.03
C GLN A 23 5.93 22.89 -2.09
N GLN A 24 6.50 24.06 -1.75
CA GLN A 24 7.95 24.28 -1.76
C GLN A 24 8.76 23.32 -0.87
N VAL A 25 8.12 22.74 0.15
CA VAL A 25 8.78 21.78 1.07
C VAL A 25 8.55 20.33 0.66
N ASP A 26 7.75 20.08 -0.36
CA ASP A 26 7.46 18.73 -0.84
C ASP A 26 8.66 18.16 -1.61
N THR A 27 8.75 16.84 -1.64
CA THR A 27 9.68 16.15 -2.53
C THR A 27 9.25 16.38 -3.99
N ASP A 28 10.20 16.68 -4.85
CA ASP A 28 9.94 16.74 -6.31
C ASP A 28 9.70 15.33 -6.86
N TRP A 29 8.45 14.87 -6.69
CA TRP A 29 8.05 13.54 -7.12
C TRP A 29 7.92 13.41 -8.65
N LYS A 30 7.74 14.53 -9.39
CA LYS A 30 7.68 14.53 -10.86
C LYS A 30 9.02 14.25 -11.52
N SER A 31 10.13 14.50 -10.83
CA SER A 31 11.47 14.17 -11.31
C SER A 31 11.74 12.67 -11.47
N GLY A 32 10.82 11.80 -11.01
CA GLY A 32 11.01 10.34 -10.99
C GLY A 32 11.89 9.83 -9.85
N LYS A 33 12.41 10.68 -8.96
CA LYS A 33 13.24 10.26 -7.82
C LYS A 33 12.48 9.66 -6.64
N THR A 34 11.22 9.21 -6.87
CA THR A 34 10.34 8.70 -5.81
C THR A 34 9.90 7.28 -6.12
N PHE A 35 10.47 6.30 -5.42
CA PHE A 35 10.09 4.89 -5.53
C PHE A 35 8.97 4.54 -4.55
N GLY A 36 7.74 4.87 -4.89
CA GLY A 36 6.55 4.61 -4.09
C GLY A 36 5.68 5.84 -3.85
N ALA A 37 4.55 5.64 -3.18
CA ALA A 37 3.54 6.64 -2.82
C ALA A 37 2.85 7.35 -4.00
N VAL A 38 3.53 7.59 -5.13
CA VAL A 38 3.03 8.32 -6.28
C VAL A 38 2.83 7.39 -7.48
N TYR A 39 1.66 7.48 -8.10
CA TYR A 39 1.32 6.81 -9.34
C TYR A 39 0.84 7.87 -10.32
N TYR A 40 1.60 8.12 -11.37
CA TYR A 40 1.37 9.23 -12.28
C TYR A 40 1.51 8.79 -13.73
N PRO A 41 0.45 8.87 -14.54
CA PRO A 41 0.44 8.36 -15.91
C PRO A 41 0.99 9.36 -16.93
N GLY A 42 1.40 10.54 -16.51
CA GLY A 42 1.78 11.67 -17.36
C GLY A 42 0.69 12.75 -17.47
N ASP A 43 1.11 13.97 -17.85
CA ASP A 43 0.25 15.17 -17.84
C ASP A 43 -1.00 15.03 -18.74
N ASN A 44 -0.90 14.34 -19.87
CA ASN A 44 -2.02 14.18 -20.79
C ASN A 44 -3.21 13.45 -20.14
N TYR A 45 -2.94 12.32 -19.49
CA TYR A 45 -3.97 11.56 -18.78
C TYR A 45 -4.43 12.30 -17.51
N ALA A 46 -3.49 12.80 -16.72
CA ALA A 46 -3.79 13.49 -15.46
C ALA A 46 -4.71 14.69 -15.65
N ARG A 47 -4.57 15.43 -16.76
CA ARG A 47 -5.43 16.58 -17.08
C ARG A 47 -6.91 16.18 -17.23
N VAL A 48 -7.21 15.09 -17.94
CA VAL A 48 -8.59 14.61 -18.11
C VAL A 48 -9.16 14.12 -16.80
N ILE A 49 -8.38 13.34 -16.04
CA ILE A 49 -8.77 12.83 -14.71
C ILE A 49 -9.11 13.98 -13.76
N SER A 50 -8.26 15.01 -13.70
CA SER A 50 -8.49 16.20 -12.84
C SER A 50 -9.73 17.00 -13.26
N LYS A 51 -9.95 17.19 -14.56
CA LYS A 51 -11.16 17.86 -15.06
C LYS A 51 -12.43 17.07 -14.72
N SER A 52 -12.37 15.74 -14.80
CA SER A 52 -13.49 14.88 -14.43
C SER A 52 -13.82 14.99 -12.95
N TYR A 53 -12.78 15.06 -12.08
CA TYR A 53 -12.96 15.30 -10.65
C TYR A 53 -13.69 16.62 -10.39
N SER A 54 -13.22 17.71 -10.99
CA SER A 54 -13.79 19.05 -10.81
C SER A 54 -15.23 19.14 -11.32
N LYS A 55 -15.57 18.41 -12.39
CA LYS A 55 -16.93 18.40 -12.96
C LYS A 55 -17.97 17.83 -12.01
N PHE A 56 -17.59 16.88 -11.15
CA PHE A 56 -18.49 16.18 -10.22
C PHE A 56 -18.15 16.45 -8.75
N ILE A 57 -17.58 17.63 -8.45
CA ILE A 57 -17.09 17.97 -7.10
C ILE A 57 -18.22 18.13 -6.08
N HIS A 58 -19.43 18.46 -6.53
CA HIS A 58 -20.61 18.70 -5.68
C HIS A 58 -21.53 17.49 -5.57
N GLU A 59 -21.41 16.52 -6.48
CA GLU A 59 -22.19 15.29 -6.48
C GLU A 59 -21.61 14.24 -5.53
N ASN A 60 -22.46 13.30 -5.12
CA ASN A 60 -22.03 12.20 -4.24
C ASN A 60 -22.81 10.91 -4.53
N ALA A 61 -22.32 9.78 -4.01
CA ALA A 61 -22.93 8.46 -4.14
C ALA A 61 -23.73 8.04 -2.89
N PHE A 62 -24.17 8.98 -2.05
CA PHE A 62 -24.99 8.65 -0.87
C PHE A 62 -26.42 8.30 -1.27
N ASP A 63 -27.06 9.16 -2.08
CA ASP A 63 -28.40 8.92 -2.58
C ASP A 63 -28.36 8.50 -4.07
N PRO A 64 -28.57 7.20 -4.36
CA PRO A 64 -28.53 6.70 -5.72
C PRO A 64 -29.70 7.18 -6.59
N GLN A 65 -30.77 7.72 -6.01
CA GLN A 65 -31.89 8.28 -6.77
C GLN A 65 -31.61 9.71 -7.22
N LEU A 66 -30.88 10.48 -6.41
CA LEU A 66 -30.53 11.86 -6.71
C LEU A 66 -29.42 11.94 -7.77
N PHE A 67 -28.37 11.14 -7.64
CA PHE A 67 -27.21 11.17 -8.54
C PHE A 67 -27.06 9.87 -9.31
N LYS A 68 -28.01 9.60 -10.21
CA LYS A 68 -28.04 8.37 -11.04
C LYS A 68 -26.78 8.21 -11.91
N SER A 69 -26.16 9.31 -12.36
CA SER A 69 -24.92 9.30 -13.13
C SER A 69 -23.76 8.73 -12.33
N ILE A 70 -23.65 9.07 -11.03
CA ILE A 70 -22.61 8.55 -10.15
C ILE A 70 -22.80 7.04 -9.95
N LEU A 71 -24.04 6.59 -9.71
CA LEU A 71 -24.36 5.17 -9.60
C LEU A 71 -24.00 4.40 -10.88
N SER A 72 -24.31 4.96 -12.06
CA SER A 72 -24.00 4.34 -13.34
C SER A 72 -22.49 4.19 -13.55
N MET A 73 -21.73 5.27 -13.30
CA MET A 73 -20.26 5.23 -13.40
C MET A 73 -19.64 4.24 -12.40
N GLU A 74 -20.13 4.16 -11.16
CA GLU A 74 -19.66 3.17 -10.19
C GLU A 74 -19.91 1.74 -10.65
N LYS A 75 -21.08 1.45 -11.21
CA LYS A 75 -21.41 0.13 -11.78
C LYS A 75 -20.46 -0.24 -12.92
N GLU A 76 -20.25 0.68 -13.87
CA GLU A 76 -19.33 0.45 -14.98
C GLU A 76 -17.89 0.21 -14.51
N VAL A 77 -17.40 0.98 -13.53
CA VAL A 77 -16.08 0.75 -12.92
C VAL A 77 -15.99 -0.65 -12.30
N VAL A 78 -17.02 -1.08 -11.57
CA VAL A 78 -17.06 -2.43 -10.99
C VAL A 78 -17.01 -3.49 -12.08
N GLU A 79 -17.80 -3.35 -13.14
CA GLU A 79 -17.85 -4.29 -14.26
C GLU A 79 -16.51 -4.34 -15.03
N GLN A 80 -15.92 -3.19 -15.35
CA GLN A 80 -14.63 -3.10 -16.04
C GLN A 80 -13.51 -3.78 -15.26
N VAL A 81 -13.43 -3.52 -13.94
CA VAL A 81 -12.40 -4.12 -13.09
C VAL A 81 -12.65 -5.62 -12.87
N SER A 82 -13.91 -6.03 -12.71
CA SER A 82 -14.28 -7.45 -12.61
C SER A 82 -13.87 -8.23 -13.86
N ASN A 83 -14.17 -7.68 -15.04
CA ASN A 83 -13.80 -8.28 -16.33
C ASN A 83 -12.28 -8.29 -16.57
N LEU A 84 -11.56 -7.29 -16.07
CA LEU A 84 -10.09 -7.26 -16.15
C LEU A 84 -9.47 -8.36 -15.28
N VAL A 85 -9.94 -8.48 -14.03
CA VAL A 85 -9.34 -9.38 -13.04
C VAL A 85 -9.76 -10.84 -13.27
N SER A 86 -11.02 -11.11 -13.60
CA SER A 86 -11.57 -12.45 -13.82
C SER A 86 -12.60 -12.45 -14.95
N PRO A 87 -12.15 -12.48 -16.20
CA PRO A 87 -13.03 -12.45 -17.37
C PRO A 87 -14.07 -13.58 -17.32
N GLY A 88 -15.32 -13.26 -17.64
CA GLY A 88 -16.43 -14.23 -17.68
C GLY A 88 -16.97 -14.67 -16.34
N THR A 89 -16.43 -14.21 -15.23
CA THR A 89 -16.94 -14.49 -13.88
C THR A 89 -17.84 -13.34 -13.41
N LYS A 90 -19.09 -13.67 -13.01
CA LYS A 90 -19.97 -12.67 -12.41
C LYS A 90 -19.50 -12.38 -10.99
N LEU A 91 -19.11 -11.14 -10.74
CA LEU A 91 -18.66 -10.65 -9.44
C LEU A 91 -19.56 -9.53 -8.94
N TYR A 92 -19.51 -9.32 -7.62
CA TYR A 92 -20.21 -8.24 -6.95
C TYR A 92 -19.20 -7.32 -6.29
N GLY A 93 -19.29 -6.02 -6.51
CA GLY A 93 -18.27 -5.09 -6.03
C GLY A 93 -18.82 -3.80 -5.47
N SER A 94 -17.96 -3.08 -4.78
CA SER A 94 -18.21 -1.73 -4.26
C SER A 94 -16.93 -0.91 -4.38
N LEU A 95 -17.06 0.34 -4.83
CA LEU A 95 -15.99 1.32 -4.72
C LEU A 95 -15.83 1.73 -3.25
N THR A 96 -14.58 1.81 -2.80
CA THR A 96 -14.18 2.21 -1.46
C THR A 96 -13.18 3.36 -1.50
N SER A 97 -12.94 3.99 -0.36
CA SER A 97 -12.02 5.14 -0.24
C SER A 97 -10.53 4.77 -0.28
N GLY A 98 -10.21 3.49 -0.43
CA GLY A 98 -8.84 2.98 -0.49
C GLY A 98 -8.72 1.56 0.04
N GLY A 99 -7.57 0.92 -0.16
CA GLY A 99 -7.30 -0.46 0.22
C GLY A 99 -7.57 -0.74 1.70
N THR A 100 -7.30 0.23 2.58
CA THR A 100 -7.62 0.08 4.01
C THR A 100 -9.11 -0.13 4.25
N GLU A 101 -9.99 0.63 3.58
CA GLU A 101 -11.44 0.41 3.69
C GLU A 101 -11.85 -0.92 3.07
N SER A 102 -11.31 -1.28 1.91
CA SER A 102 -11.57 -2.59 1.28
C SER A 102 -11.23 -3.75 2.22
N ILE A 103 -10.06 -3.68 2.90
CA ILE A 103 -9.64 -4.65 3.91
C ILE A 103 -10.61 -4.69 5.09
N PHE A 104 -11.00 -3.54 5.63
CA PHE A 104 -11.96 -3.49 6.73
C PHE A 104 -13.30 -4.11 6.36
N LEU A 105 -13.84 -3.78 5.19
CA LEU A 105 -15.12 -4.28 4.74
C LEU A 105 -15.08 -5.78 4.43
N SER A 106 -13.98 -6.31 3.89
CA SER A 106 -13.83 -7.76 3.68
C SER A 106 -13.85 -8.53 4.99
N LEU A 107 -13.15 -8.02 6.02
CA LEU A 107 -13.13 -8.62 7.36
C LEU A 107 -14.46 -8.45 8.11
N LEU A 108 -15.13 -7.31 7.98
CA LEU A 108 -16.46 -7.07 8.51
C LEU A 108 -17.46 -8.08 7.92
N SER A 109 -17.47 -8.21 6.60
CA SER A 109 -18.34 -9.17 5.91
C SER A 109 -18.07 -10.61 6.36
N ALA A 110 -16.79 -10.99 6.48
CA ALA A 110 -16.40 -12.32 6.92
C ALA A 110 -16.85 -12.61 8.35
N ARG A 111 -16.68 -11.65 9.26
CA ARG A 111 -17.11 -11.76 10.66
C ARG A 111 -18.62 -11.95 10.76
N ASP A 112 -19.37 -11.05 10.16
CA ASP A 112 -20.82 -10.98 10.32
C ASP A 112 -21.49 -12.14 9.59
N TRP A 113 -21.02 -12.49 8.38
CA TRP A 113 -21.47 -13.69 7.66
C TRP A 113 -21.18 -14.98 8.44
N SER A 114 -19.98 -15.13 9.01
CA SER A 114 -19.61 -16.33 9.76
C SER A 114 -20.37 -16.45 11.07
N LYS A 115 -20.68 -15.34 11.73
CA LYS A 115 -21.56 -15.32 12.89
C LYS A 115 -22.98 -15.77 12.51
N GLU A 116 -23.55 -15.22 11.45
CA GLU A 116 -24.91 -15.54 10.99
C GLU A 116 -25.04 -16.99 10.49
N LYS A 117 -24.10 -17.44 9.64
CA LYS A 117 -24.20 -18.74 8.97
C LYS A 117 -23.61 -19.90 9.75
N LYS A 118 -22.65 -19.65 10.61
CA LYS A 118 -21.89 -20.70 11.33
C LYS A 118 -21.95 -20.58 12.84
N GLY A 119 -22.53 -19.50 13.39
CA GLY A 119 -22.60 -19.25 14.83
C GLY A 119 -21.23 -18.97 15.48
N ILE A 120 -20.22 -18.53 14.73
CA ILE A 120 -18.89 -18.29 15.26
C ILE A 120 -18.86 -16.94 15.97
N GLU A 121 -18.75 -16.96 17.30
CA GLU A 121 -18.75 -15.76 18.15
C GLU A 121 -17.33 -15.22 18.43
N SER A 122 -16.30 -16.05 18.36
CA SER A 122 -14.91 -15.67 18.60
C SER A 122 -14.04 -15.92 17.37
N PRO A 123 -14.23 -15.11 16.30
CA PRO A 123 -13.60 -15.37 15.00
C PRO A 123 -12.09 -15.19 15.02
N GLU A 124 -11.39 -16.06 14.30
CA GLU A 124 -9.96 -16.01 14.03
C GLU A 124 -9.70 -15.89 12.52
N VAL A 125 -8.66 -15.13 12.15
CA VAL A 125 -8.20 -14.97 10.77
C VAL A 125 -6.72 -15.30 10.68
N ILE A 126 -6.36 -16.13 9.71
CA ILE A 126 -4.97 -16.52 9.48
C ILE A 126 -4.39 -15.68 8.34
N LEU A 127 -3.23 -15.05 8.60
CA LEU A 127 -2.54 -14.18 7.65
C LEU A 127 -1.02 -14.30 7.77
N SER A 128 -0.32 -13.97 6.68
CA SER A 128 1.15 -13.92 6.67
C SER A 128 1.69 -12.76 7.50
N SER A 129 2.89 -12.91 8.06
CA SER A 129 3.66 -11.82 8.69
C SER A 129 4.00 -10.68 7.69
N THR A 130 3.94 -10.94 6.39
CA THR A 130 4.12 -9.95 5.32
C THR A 130 2.83 -9.28 4.85
N ALA A 131 1.67 -9.70 5.36
CA ALA A 131 0.38 -9.08 5.04
C ALA A 131 0.37 -7.60 5.43
N HIS A 132 -0.33 -6.77 4.65
CA HIS A 132 -0.34 -5.33 4.87
C HIS A 132 -0.85 -4.97 6.28
N PRO A 133 -0.19 -4.05 7.03
CA PRO A 133 -0.56 -3.72 8.42
C PRO A 133 -2.00 -3.24 8.63
N ALA A 134 -2.69 -2.83 7.55
CA ALA A 134 -4.11 -2.49 7.59
C ALA A 134 -4.98 -3.66 8.05
N PHE A 135 -4.56 -4.93 7.81
CA PHE A 135 -5.24 -6.11 8.36
C PHE A 135 -5.18 -6.13 9.88
N LEU A 136 -4.01 -5.98 10.48
CA LEU A 136 -3.86 -5.94 11.95
C LEU A 136 -4.65 -4.79 12.56
N LYS A 137 -4.66 -3.62 11.89
CA LYS A 137 -5.50 -2.49 12.27
C LYS A 137 -6.98 -2.86 12.26
N ALA A 138 -7.48 -3.45 11.18
CA ALA A 138 -8.89 -3.82 11.03
C ALA A 138 -9.29 -4.91 12.01
N LEU A 139 -8.49 -5.97 12.15
CA LEU A 139 -8.71 -7.07 13.09
C LEU A 139 -8.86 -6.58 14.52
N ARG A 140 -7.99 -5.63 14.96
CA ARG A 140 -8.11 -4.98 16.27
C ARG A 140 -9.44 -4.24 16.44
N PHE A 141 -9.87 -3.44 15.45
CA PHE A 141 -11.12 -2.69 15.54
C PHE A 141 -12.35 -3.59 15.53
N LEU A 142 -12.32 -4.66 14.73
CA LEU A 142 -13.41 -5.61 14.58
C LEU A 142 -13.43 -6.70 15.65
N LYS A 143 -12.45 -6.69 16.58
CA LYS A 143 -12.28 -7.71 17.65
C LYS A 143 -12.15 -9.13 17.09
N ILE A 144 -11.46 -9.28 15.96
CA ILE A 144 -11.11 -10.56 15.37
C ILE A 144 -9.69 -10.93 15.79
N LYS A 145 -9.45 -12.16 16.20
CA LYS A 145 -8.12 -12.62 16.62
C LYS A 145 -7.24 -12.91 15.40
N PRO A 146 -6.08 -12.26 15.25
CA PRO A 146 -5.11 -12.59 14.22
C PRO A 146 -4.30 -13.85 14.61
N ILE A 147 -4.14 -14.76 13.65
CA ILE A 147 -3.15 -15.85 13.69
C ILE A 147 -2.12 -15.51 12.62
N VAL A 148 -0.99 -14.96 13.05
CA VAL A 148 0.08 -14.52 12.14
C VAL A 148 1.07 -15.66 11.94
N ILE A 149 1.30 -16.03 10.70
CA ILE A 149 2.23 -17.10 10.31
C ILE A 149 3.43 -16.46 9.58
N ASP A 150 4.63 -16.83 10.01
CA ASP A 150 5.85 -16.39 9.34
C ASP A 150 5.97 -16.97 7.94
N VAL A 151 6.62 -16.22 7.05
CA VAL A 151 6.93 -16.68 5.71
C VAL A 151 7.97 -17.81 5.71
N ASP A 152 8.01 -18.59 4.64
CA ASP A 152 9.03 -19.60 4.39
C ASP A 152 10.33 -18.98 3.80
N SER A 153 11.26 -19.85 3.35
CA SER A 153 12.53 -19.42 2.73
C SER A 153 12.35 -18.63 1.44
N ASP A 154 11.23 -18.83 0.75
CA ASP A 154 10.90 -18.15 -0.51
C ASP A 154 10.15 -16.84 -0.27
N LEU A 155 10.02 -16.44 0.99
CA LEU A 155 9.31 -15.25 1.45
C LEU A 155 7.80 -15.29 1.13
N THR A 156 7.25 -16.48 0.98
CA THR A 156 5.82 -16.72 0.78
C THR A 156 5.15 -17.30 2.02
N PHE A 157 3.84 -17.27 2.05
CA PHE A 157 3.03 -17.78 3.14
C PHE A 157 3.22 -19.30 3.32
N ASP A 158 3.70 -19.75 4.48
CA ASP A 158 3.93 -21.17 4.79
C ASP A 158 2.61 -21.95 4.92
N VAL A 159 2.18 -22.56 3.82
CA VAL A 159 0.90 -23.26 3.70
C VAL A 159 0.76 -24.42 4.70
N LYS A 160 1.86 -25.11 5.04
CA LYS A 160 1.81 -26.21 6.02
C LYS A 160 1.51 -25.68 7.41
N LYS A 161 2.13 -24.59 7.79
CA LYS A 161 1.82 -23.91 9.06
C LYS A 161 0.42 -23.30 9.05
N VAL A 162 -0.07 -22.80 7.92
CA VAL A 162 -1.46 -22.35 7.79
C VAL A 162 -2.40 -23.50 8.15
N GLU A 163 -2.26 -24.65 7.52
CA GLU A 163 -3.15 -25.79 7.73
C GLU A 163 -3.18 -26.28 9.19
N THR A 164 -2.02 -26.33 9.86
CA THR A 164 -1.92 -26.77 11.26
C THR A 164 -2.52 -25.78 12.26
N ASN A 165 -2.76 -24.53 11.86
CA ASN A 165 -3.38 -23.50 12.69
C ASN A 165 -4.88 -23.29 12.45
N ILE A 166 -5.46 -23.99 11.47
CA ILE A 166 -6.91 -23.96 11.23
C ILE A 166 -7.64 -24.65 12.36
N ASN A 167 -8.68 -24.01 12.91
CA ASN A 167 -9.55 -24.54 13.95
C ASN A 167 -11.01 -24.10 13.75
N SER A 168 -11.90 -24.48 14.67
CA SER A 168 -13.35 -24.20 14.58
C SER A 168 -13.71 -22.70 14.61
N ASN A 169 -12.82 -21.84 15.07
CA ASN A 169 -13.02 -20.39 15.10
C ASN A 169 -12.42 -19.68 13.88
N THR A 170 -11.67 -20.40 13.05
CA THR A 170 -11.09 -19.82 11.83
C THR A 170 -12.20 -19.51 10.82
N ILE A 171 -12.31 -18.24 10.43
CA ILE A 171 -13.34 -17.79 9.48
C ILE A 171 -12.77 -17.50 8.09
N MET A 172 -11.52 -17.07 8.01
CA MET A 172 -10.92 -16.59 6.77
C MET A 172 -9.39 -16.80 6.73
N LEU A 173 -8.90 -17.11 5.54
CA LEU A 173 -7.49 -17.02 5.17
C LEU A 173 -7.25 -15.72 4.38
N ILE A 174 -6.08 -15.10 4.54
CA ILE A 174 -5.69 -13.91 3.79
C ILE A 174 -4.39 -14.21 3.05
N GLY A 175 -4.40 -14.08 1.73
CA GLY A 175 -3.20 -14.15 0.89
C GLY A 175 -2.99 -12.84 0.15
N SER A 176 -1.74 -12.52 -0.19
CA SER A 176 -1.35 -11.27 -0.87
C SER A 176 -0.92 -11.52 -2.32
N ALA A 177 -1.35 -10.66 -3.23
CA ALA A 177 -0.95 -10.72 -4.64
C ALA A 177 -0.52 -9.34 -5.17
N PRO A 178 0.77 -8.98 -4.95
CA PRO A 178 1.78 -9.63 -4.12
C PRO A 178 1.84 -9.07 -2.68
N ALA A 179 2.63 -9.71 -1.82
CA ALA A 179 3.06 -9.18 -0.54
C ALA A 179 3.93 -7.92 -0.75
N TYR A 180 3.56 -6.81 -0.10
CA TYR A 180 4.19 -5.51 -0.31
C TYR A 180 5.71 -5.50 -0.08
N PRO A 181 6.28 -6.13 0.97
CA PRO A 181 7.70 -5.98 1.27
C PRO A 181 8.64 -6.52 0.17
N TYR A 182 8.24 -7.60 -0.50
CA TYR A 182 9.14 -8.35 -1.38
C TYR A 182 8.62 -8.49 -2.82
N GLY A 183 7.39 -8.09 -3.08
CA GLY A 183 6.77 -8.21 -4.39
C GLY A 183 6.47 -9.64 -4.81
N VAL A 184 6.43 -10.59 -3.87
CA VAL A 184 6.18 -12.02 -4.11
C VAL A 184 4.71 -12.34 -3.88
N ILE A 185 4.10 -13.08 -4.79
CA ILE A 185 2.71 -13.54 -4.68
C ILE A 185 2.67 -14.73 -3.73
N ASP A 186 1.79 -14.69 -2.72
CA ASP A 186 1.52 -15.83 -1.84
C ASP A 186 0.97 -17.02 -2.65
N PRO A 187 1.10 -18.25 -2.16
CA PRO A 187 0.64 -19.47 -2.84
C PRO A 187 -0.90 -19.58 -2.82
N ILE A 188 -1.58 -18.62 -3.50
CA ILE A 188 -3.04 -18.44 -3.47
C ILE A 188 -3.78 -19.69 -3.91
N GLU A 189 -3.26 -20.45 -4.88
CA GLU A 189 -3.84 -21.71 -5.34
C GLU A 189 -3.96 -22.72 -4.18
N LYS A 190 -2.86 -22.91 -3.43
CA LYS A 190 -2.86 -23.82 -2.27
C LYS A 190 -3.74 -23.28 -1.13
N LEU A 191 -3.77 -21.97 -0.90
CA LEU A 191 -4.68 -21.37 0.07
C LEU A 191 -6.15 -21.55 -0.35
N SER A 192 -6.44 -21.49 -1.66
CA SER A 192 -7.77 -21.76 -2.21
C SER A 192 -8.20 -23.21 -1.96
N GLU A 193 -7.30 -24.18 -2.14
CA GLU A 193 -7.55 -25.59 -1.81
C GLU A 193 -7.87 -25.78 -0.32
N LEU A 194 -7.09 -25.16 0.57
CA LEU A 194 -7.36 -25.21 2.01
C LEU A 194 -8.69 -24.54 2.36
N ALA A 195 -8.99 -23.39 1.77
CA ALA A 195 -10.25 -22.69 1.99
C ALA A 195 -11.46 -23.57 1.61
N LEU A 196 -11.39 -24.28 0.48
CA LEU A 196 -12.44 -25.23 0.08
C LEU A 196 -12.52 -26.43 1.02
N LYS A 197 -11.37 -27.04 1.36
CA LYS A 197 -11.30 -28.22 2.24
C LYS A 197 -11.90 -27.97 3.62
N TYR A 198 -11.64 -26.79 4.20
CA TYR A 198 -12.08 -26.42 5.54
C TYR A 198 -13.31 -25.50 5.56
N HIS A 199 -13.93 -25.28 4.41
CA HIS A 199 -15.08 -24.36 4.26
C HIS A 199 -14.83 -22.96 4.81
N LEU A 200 -13.65 -22.40 4.57
CA LEU A 200 -13.24 -21.07 4.99
C LEU A 200 -13.46 -20.04 3.87
N LEU A 201 -13.55 -18.79 4.24
CA LEU A 201 -13.43 -17.69 3.30
C LEU A 201 -11.94 -17.48 2.93
N LEU A 202 -11.67 -17.01 1.72
CA LEU A 202 -10.32 -16.59 1.29
C LEU A 202 -10.42 -15.20 0.70
N HIS A 203 -9.75 -14.24 1.34
CA HIS A 203 -9.54 -12.91 0.80
C HIS A 203 -8.15 -12.81 0.17
N VAL A 204 -8.10 -12.26 -1.04
CA VAL A 204 -6.82 -11.93 -1.70
C VAL A 204 -6.61 -10.43 -1.67
N ASP A 205 -5.59 -10.00 -0.94
CA ASP A 205 -5.13 -8.61 -1.01
C ASP A 205 -4.32 -8.41 -2.30
N ALA A 206 -5.01 -7.95 -3.31
CA ALA A 206 -4.43 -7.54 -4.58
C ALA A 206 -4.47 -6.00 -4.75
N CYS A 207 -4.49 -5.25 -3.63
CA CYS A 207 -4.53 -3.79 -3.66
C CYS A 207 -3.47 -3.18 -4.57
N ILE A 208 -2.25 -3.71 -4.53
CA ILE A 208 -1.19 -3.19 -5.40
C ILE A 208 -1.08 -3.96 -6.72
N GLY A 209 -1.33 -5.26 -6.71
CA GLY A 209 -1.08 -6.12 -7.86
C GLY A 209 -2.28 -6.35 -8.76
N GLY A 210 -3.51 -6.35 -8.25
CA GLY A 210 -4.67 -6.86 -8.98
C GLY A 210 -4.87 -6.24 -10.36
N PHE A 211 -4.69 -4.93 -10.47
CA PHE A 211 -4.76 -4.24 -11.75
C PHE A 211 -3.51 -4.51 -12.61
N PHE A 212 -2.33 -4.37 -12.06
CA PHE A 212 -1.07 -4.50 -12.78
C PHE A 212 -0.77 -5.93 -13.23
N LEU A 213 -0.95 -6.92 -12.36
CA LEU A 213 -0.76 -8.34 -12.67
C LEU A 213 -1.70 -8.82 -13.78
N SER A 214 -2.92 -8.25 -13.86
CA SER A 214 -3.86 -8.55 -14.95
C SER A 214 -3.32 -8.09 -16.31
N TYR A 215 -2.65 -6.94 -16.36
CA TYR A 215 -1.97 -6.48 -17.58
C TYR A 215 -0.67 -7.25 -17.85
N LEU A 216 0.05 -7.69 -16.83
CA LEU A 216 1.19 -8.60 -17.03
C LEU A 216 0.77 -9.92 -17.67
N LYS A 217 -0.37 -10.50 -17.24
CA LYS A 217 -0.95 -11.69 -17.91
C LYS A 217 -1.26 -11.42 -19.39
N LYS A 218 -1.84 -10.27 -19.73
CA LYS A 218 -2.11 -9.87 -21.13
C LYS A 218 -0.81 -9.70 -21.94
N LEU A 219 0.30 -9.38 -21.29
CA LEU A 219 1.63 -9.29 -21.88
C LEU A 219 2.39 -10.64 -21.88
N ASN A 220 1.71 -11.74 -21.56
CA ASN A 220 2.25 -13.11 -21.51
C ASN A 220 3.35 -13.31 -20.44
N TYR A 221 3.38 -12.51 -19.38
CA TYR A 221 4.20 -12.83 -18.22
C TYR A 221 3.60 -14.03 -17.48
N SER A 222 4.47 -14.91 -16.98
CA SER A 222 4.06 -16.07 -16.17
C SER A 222 3.71 -15.60 -14.76
N ILE A 223 2.45 -15.32 -14.52
CA ILE A 223 1.92 -14.84 -13.23
C ILE A 223 1.10 -15.97 -12.58
N PRO A 224 1.41 -16.35 -11.31
CA PRO A 224 0.59 -17.31 -10.57
C PRO A 224 -0.88 -16.89 -10.50
N SER A 225 -1.78 -17.85 -10.43
CA SER A 225 -3.21 -17.55 -10.28
C SER A 225 -3.48 -16.94 -8.90
N PHE A 226 -4.21 -15.82 -8.87
CA PHE A 226 -4.50 -15.09 -7.63
C PHE A 226 -5.95 -14.61 -7.52
N ASN A 227 -6.72 -14.77 -8.59
CA ASN A 227 -8.05 -14.18 -8.78
C ASN A 227 -9.18 -15.21 -8.60
N PHE A 228 -10.39 -14.85 -9.02
CA PHE A 228 -11.58 -15.71 -8.91
C PHE A 228 -11.61 -16.92 -9.87
N ASP A 229 -10.60 -17.13 -10.70
CA ASP A 229 -10.41 -18.40 -11.42
C ASP A 229 -10.21 -19.55 -10.42
N LEU A 230 -9.65 -19.23 -9.24
CA LEU A 230 -9.53 -20.15 -8.11
C LEU A 230 -10.83 -20.18 -7.30
N LYS A 231 -11.48 -21.34 -7.23
CA LYS A 231 -12.83 -21.51 -6.64
C LYS A 231 -12.91 -21.12 -5.15
N GLY A 232 -11.82 -21.25 -4.39
CA GLY A 232 -11.78 -20.91 -2.97
C GLY A 232 -11.66 -19.39 -2.71
N VAL A 233 -11.30 -18.57 -3.70
CA VAL A 233 -11.24 -17.11 -3.53
C VAL A 233 -12.66 -16.57 -3.43
N THR A 234 -13.00 -15.97 -2.28
CA THR A 234 -14.33 -15.42 -1.99
C THR A 234 -14.41 -13.91 -2.09
N SER A 235 -13.28 -13.21 -1.86
CA SER A 235 -13.17 -11.75 -2.02
C SER A 235 -11.77 -11.33 -2.46
N LEU A 236 -11.69 -10.15 -3.10
CA LEU A 236 -10.44 -9.59 -3.61
C LEU A 236 -10.49 -8.06 -3.60
N SER A 237 -9.42 -7.41 -3.15
CA SER A 237 -9.28 -5.95 -3.14
C SER A 237 -8.30 -5.46 -4.19
N VAL A 238 -8.63 -4.35 -4.89
CA VAL A 238 -7.79 -3.73 -5.93
C VAL A 238 -7.78 -2.22 -5.75
N ASP A 239 -6.61 -1.60 -5.58
CA ASP A 239 -6.52 -0.14 -5.50
C ASP A 239 -6.41 0.49 -6.89
N LEU A 240 -7.45 1.22 -7.27
CA LEU A 240 -7.46 1.91 -8.55
C LEU A 240 -6.58 3.17 -8.53
N HIS A 241 -6.31 3.73 -7.34
CA HIS A 241 -5.40 4.86 -7.15
C HIS A 241 -3.90 4.47 -7.14
N LYS A 242 -3.58 3.20 -7.47
CA LYS A 242 -2.22 2.73 -7.73
C LYS A 242 -1.99 2.61 -9.24
N TYR A 243 -1.86 1.44 -9.78
CA TYR A 243 -1.53 1.23 -11.20
C TYR A 243 -2.69 1.44 -12.18
N ALA A 244 -3.92 1.70 -11.71
CA ALA A 244 -4.98 2.22 -12.57
C ALA A 244 -4.97 3.77 -12.64
N TYR A 245 -4.04 4.43 -11.95
CA TYR A 245 -3.79 5.88 -12.01
C TYR A 245 -5.01 6.77 -11.69
N ALA A 246 -6.03 6.21 -11.05
CA ALA A 246 -7.15 6.98 -10.54
C ALA A 246 -6.73 7.90 -9.37
N PRO A 247 -7.50 8.92 -9.02
CA PRO A 247 -7.16 9.80 -7.90
C PRO A 247 -7.16 9.03 -6.57
N LYS A 248 -6.38 9.53 -5.60
CA LYS A 248 -6.38 8.97 -4.26
C LYS A 248 -7.79 8.95 -3.68
N GLY A 249 -8.10 7.93 -2.90
CA GLY A 249 -9.45 7.69 -2.43
C GLY A 249 -10.26 6.75 -3.33
N SER A 250 -9.61 5.96 -4.19
CA SER A 250 -10.25 5.00 -5.09
C SER A 250 -9.65 3.61 -4.96
N SER A 251 -10.46 2.66 -4.50
CA SER A 251 -10.19 1.23 -4.44
C SER A 251 -11.48 0.47 -4.72
N ILE A 252 -11.40 -0.81 -4.98
CA ILE A 252 -12.56 -1.67 -5.20
C ILE A 252 -12.42 -2.95 -4.38
N LEU A 253 -13.52 -3.36 -3.77
CA LEU A 253 -13.66 -4.66 -3.14
C LEU A 253 -14.64 -5.50 -3.96
N LEU A 254 -14.17 -6.66 -4.41
CA LEU A 254 -14.94 -7.62 -5.20
C LEU A 254 -15.24 -8.86 -4.37
N TYR A 255 -16.42 -9.41 -4.57
CA TYR A 255 -16.91 -10.65 -3.96
C TYR A 255 -17.39 -11.64 -5.02
N ARG A 256 -17.18 -12.93 -4.76
CA ARG A 256 -17.75 -14.00 -5.57
C ARG A 256 -19.26 -14.06 -5.43
N ASP A 257 -19.77 -13.88 -4.20
CA ASP A 257 -21.18 -14.07 -3.86
C ASP A 257 -21.84 -12.78 -3.38
N ALA A 258 -23.09 -12.56 -3.83
CA ALA A 258 -23.91 -11.44 -3.39
C ALA A 258 -24.20 -11.50 -1.89
N GLU A 259 -24.40 -12.69 -1.33
CA GLU A 259 -24.73 -12.89 0.08
C GLU A 259 -23.60 -12.42 1.00
N LEU A 260 -22.34 -12.77 0.68
CA LEU A 260 -21.17 -12.29 1.43
C LEU A 260 -21.06 -10.76 1.34
N ARG A 261 -21.34 -10.18 0.16
CA ARG A 261 -21.36 -8.72 -0.01
C ARG A 261 -22.44 -8.04 0.82
N LEU A 262 -23.62 -8.65 0.97
CA LEU A 262 -24.73 -8.08 1.77
C LEU A 262 -24.32 -7.88 3.24
N SER A 263 -23.46 -8.75 3.80
CA SER A 263 -22.94 -8.61 5.15
C SER A 263 -22.04 -7.37 5.35
N GLN A 264 -21.65 -6.70 4.26
CA GLN A 264 -20.92 -5.41 4.29
C GLN A 264 -21.87 -4.23 4.58
N TYR A 265 -23.18 -4.36 4.28
CA TYR A 265 -24.09 -3.24 4.26
C TYR A 265 -24.57 -2.88 5.66
N SER A 266 -24.63 -1.59 5.96
CA SER A 266 -25.29 -1.07 7.15
C SER A 266 -26.65 -0.52 6.76
N VAL A 267 -27.73 -1.13 7.28
CA VAL A 267 -29.10 -0.73 6.98
C VAL A 267 -29.88 -0.54 8.28
N TYR A 268 -30.51 0.64 8.39
CA TYR A 268 -31.37 1.01 9.52
C TYR A 268 -32.70 1.54 8.95
N SER A 269 -33.73 0.69 8.97
CA SER A 269 -35.06 1.01 8.44
C SER A 269 -35.96 1.72 9.45
N ASN A 270 -35.62 1.67 10.73
CA ASN A 270 -36.42 2.22 11.83
C ASN A 270 -35.75 3.42 12.51
N TRP A 271 -35.10 4.27 11.72
CA TRP A 271 -34.52 5.53 12.20
C TRP A 271 -35.48 6.68 11.96
N GLN A 272 -35.57 7.63 12.90
CA GLN A 272 -36.47 8.79 12.82
C GLN A 272 -36.22 9.69 11.62
N GLY A 273 -35.00 9.74 11.09
CA GLY A 273 -34.63 10.46 9.88
C GLY A 273 -35.00 9.76 8.57
N GLY A 274 -35.67 8.60 8.62
CA GLY A 274 -36.02 7.79 7.46
C GLY A 274 -35.18 6.50 7.34
N ILE A 275 -35.13 5.93 6.15
CA ILE A 275 -34.32 4.71 5.90
C ILE A 275 -32.87 5.15 5.65
N TYR A 276 -31.94 4.61 6.44
CA TYR A 276 -30.52 4.76 6.22
C TYR A 276 -29.95 3.46 5.64
N ALA A 277 -29.23 3.57 4.53
CA ALA A 277 -28.51 2.44 3.93
C ALA A 277 -27.15 2.91 3.42
N SER A 278 -26.09 2.18 3.79
CA SER A 278 -24.73 2.48 3.35
C SER A 278 -24.02 1.20 2.92
N THR A 279 -23.32 1.26 1.79
CA THR A 279 -22.54 0.15 1.23
C THR A 279 -21.06 0.21 1.61
N SER A 280 -20.63 1.24 2.37
CA SER A 280 -19.24 1.49 2.73
C SER A 280 -19.16 2.21 4.08
N PHE A 281 -17.95 2.48 4.60
CA PHE A 281 -17.79 3.31 5.80
C PHE A 281 -18.14 4.78 5.58
N MET A 282 -17.96 5.26 4.36
CA MET A 282 -18.33 6.61 4.02
C MET A 282 -19.84 6.72 3.85
N GLY A 283 -20.49 7.63 4.60
CA GLY A 283 -21.88 7.99 4.33
C GLY A 283 -21.98 8.68 2.97
N THR A 284 -21.28 9.80 2.81
CA THR A 284 -21.23 10.57 1.56
C THR A 284 -19.95 10.26 0.79
N LYS A 285 -20.05 9.43 -0.23
CA LYS A 285 -18.92 9.11 -1.12
C LYS A 285 -18.79 10.22 -2.19
N PRO A 286 -17.59 10.84 -2.37
CA PRO A 286 -17.40 11.94 -3.32
C PRO A 286 -17.63 11.54 -4.77
N GLY A 287 -18.52 12.24 -5.48
CA GLY A 287 -18.80 12.00 -6.89
C GLY A 287 -17.60 12.27 -7.79
N GLY A 288 -16.78 13.26 -7.46
CA GLY A 288 -15.55 13.56 -8.18
C GLY A 288 -14.57 12.39 -8.21
N VAL A 289 -14.45 11.61 -7.13
CA VAL A 289 -13.62 10.39 -7.09
C VAL A 289 -14.18 9.32 -8.04
N VAL A 290 -15.49 9.08 -7.99
CA VAL A 290 -16.15 8.07 -8.85
C VAL A 290 -15.96 8.44 -10.32
N ALA A 291 -16.29 9.68 -10.70
CA ALA A 291 -16.21 10.17 -12.06
C ALA A 291 -14.77 10.15 -12.61
N SER A 292 -13.79 10.57 -11.82
CA SER A 292 -12.40 10.57 -12.25
C SER A 292 -11.78 9.17 -12.27
N THR A 293 -12.26 8.24 -11.47
CA THR A 293 -11.91 6.83 -11.56
C THR A 293 -12.43 6.22 -12.87
N TRP A 294 -13.70 6.47 -13.19
CA TRP A 294 -14.29 6.08 -14.46
C TRP A 294 -13.52 6.68 -15.66
N ALA A 295 -13.19 7.98 -15.55
CA ALA A 295 -12.42 8.67 -16.58
C ALA A 295 -11.01 8.09 -16.76
N ALA A 296 -10.32 7.71 -15.67
CA ALA A 296 -9.01 7.08 -15.74
C ALA A 296 -9.07 5.77 -16.54
N LEU A 297 -10.02 4.88 -16.21
CA LEU A 297 -10.16 3.60 -16.89
C LEU A 297 -10.46 3.76 -18.38
N ASN A 298 -11.37 4.67 -18.74
CA ASN A 298 -11.85 4.82 -20.10
C ASN A 298 -10.95 5.73 -20.97
N HIS A 299 -10.23 6.68 -20.37
CA HIS A 299 -9.36 7.59 -21.13
C HIS A 299 -7.96 7.02 -21.35
N ILE A 300 -7.40 6.29 -20.40
CA ILE A 300 -6.14 5.57 -20.59
C ILE A 300 -6.39 4.39 -21.53
N GLY A 301 -7.48 3.65 -21.31
CA GLY A 301 -7.87 2.52 -22.15
C GLY A 301 -6.89 1.34 -22.07
N GLU A 302 -7.23 0.23 -22.68
CA GLU A 302 -6.40 -0.98 -22.63
C GLU A 302 -5.00 -0.76 -23.22
N ASP A 303 -4.90 -0.12 -24.38
CA ASP A 303 -3.61 0.13 -25.04
C ASP A 303 -2.71 1.03 -24.19
N GLY A 304 -3.28 2.06 -23.56
CA GLY A 304 -2.54 2.95 -22.67
C GLY A 304 -2.02 2.22 -21.43
N TYR A 305 -2.83 1.35 -20.82
CA TYR A 305 -2.38 0.53 -19.68
C TYR A 305 -1.31 -0.49 -20.07
N ILE A 306 -1.41 -1.09 -21.26
CA ILE A 306 -0.37 -1.97 -21.81
C ILE A 306 0.95 -1.20 -21.96
N ASP A 307 0.92 0.01 -22.55
CA ASP A 307 2.12 0.85 -22.72
C ASP A 307 2.74 1.24 -21.37
N LEU A 308 1.93 1.71 -20.40
CA LEU A 308 2.39 2.09 -19.07
C LEU A 308 2.98 0.89 -18.30
N THR A 309 2.38 -0.31 -18.48
CA THR A 309 2.89 -1.55 -17.88
C THR A 309 4.23 -1.96 -18.49
N LYS A 310 4.38 -1.88 -19.83
CA LYS A 310 5.65 -2.16 -20.51
C LYS A 310 6.76 -1.22 -20.06
N LYS A 311 6.49 0.08 -19.98
CA LYS A 311 7.45 1.08 -19.45
C LYS A 311 7.90 0.75 -18.04
N THR A 312 6.95 0.39 -17.17
CA THR A 312 7.25 -0.01 -15.79
C THR A 312 8.14 -1.26 -15.77
N MET A 313 7.81 -2.30 -16.53
CA MET A 313 8.56 -3.55 -16.54
C MET A 313 9.95 -3.42 -17.20
N ASN A 314 10.11 -2.52 -18.16
CA ASN A 314 11.42 -2.19 -18.70
C ASN A 314 12.36 -1.63 -17.62
N ALA A 315 11.87 -0.69 -16.82
CA ALA A 315 12.62 -0.15 -15.67
C ALA A 315 12.92 -1.23 -14.61
N VAL A 316 11.94 -2.11 -14.32
CA VAL A 316 12.11 -3.27 -13.42
C VAL A 316 13.23 -4.17 -13.90
N GLY A 317 13.23 -4.57 -15.17
CA GLY A 317 14.28 -5.43 -15.75
C GLY A 317 15.67 -4.83 -15.58
N LYS A 318 15.85 -3.56 -15.95
CA LYS A 318 17.12 -2.84 -15.78
C LYS A 318 17.60 -2.82 -14.32
N ILE A 319 16.71 -2.59 -13.37
CA ILE A 319 17.07 -2.55 -11.94
C ILE A 319 17.47 -3.96 -11.46
N ILE A 320 16.75 -5.00 -11.84
CA ILE A 320 17.07 -6.39 -11.49
C ILE A 320 18.45 -6.77 -12.05
N ASP A 321 18.72 -6.49 -13.32
CA ASP A 321 20.00 -6.77 -13.96
C ASP A 321 21.15 -6.02 -13.27
N TYR A 322 20.93 -4.77 -12.92
CA TYR A 322 21.90 -3.97 -12.19
C TYR A 322 22.19 -4.54 -10.79
N ILE A 323 21.17 -4.91 -10.03
CA ILE A 323 21.34 -5.50 -8.70
C ILE A 323 22.14 -6.83 -8.82
N ASN A 324 21.78 -7.69 -9.76
CA ASN A 324 22.39 -9.00 -9.94
C ASN A 324 23.85 -8.91 -10.42
N SER A 325 24.20 -7.90 -11.17
CA SER A 325 25.57 -7.68 -11.67
C SER A 325 26.47 -6.93 -10.67
N ASN A 326 25.91 -6.31 -9.64
CA ASN A 326 26.65 -5.50 -8.69
C ASN A 326 27.23 -6.34 -7.54
N THR A 327 28.54 -6.24 -7.31
CA THR A 327 29.25 -7.06 -6.30
C THR A 327 28.87 -6.75 -4.86
N TYR A 328 28.30 -5.59 -4.58
CA TYR A 328 27.94 -5.13 -3.24
C TYR A 328 26.45 -5.31 -2.92
N LEU A 329 25.61 -5.60 -3.92
CA LEU A 329 24.17 -5.73 -3.75
C LEU A 329 23.73 -7.18 -3.75
N GLU A 330 22.67 -7.48 -3.02
CA GLU A 330 22.04 -8.80 -2.99
C GLU A 330 20.52 -8.63 -3.05
N PRO A 331 19.82 -9.30 -3.99
CA PRO A 331 18.37 -9.24 -4.06
C PRO A 331 17.73 -9.90 -2.83
N ILE A 332 16.56 -9.43 -2.43
CA ILE A 332 15.71 -10.06 -1.41
C ILE A 332 14.45 -10.57 -2.09
N GLY A 333 14.30 -11.88 -2.19
CA GLY A 333 13.20 -12.52 -2.89
C GLY A 333 13.31 -12.46 -4.42
N LYS A 334 12.33 -13.04 -5.07
CA LYS A 334 12.15 -13.01 -6.53
C LYS A 334 10.80 -12.35 -6.82
N PRO A 335 10.79 -11.07 -7.18
CA PRO A 335 9.54 -10.32 -7.34
C PRO A 335 8.75 -10.80 -8.57
N ASP A 336 7.43 -10.88 -8.43
CA ASP A 336 6.50 -11.21 -9.50
C ASP A 336 6.03 -9.99 -10.30
N MET A 337 6.34 -8.77 -9.81
CA MET A 337 5.99 -7.52 -10.49
C MET A 337 6.98 -6.38 -10.17
N SER A 338 6.48 -5.18 -10.05
CA SER A 338 7.22 -3.92 -9.94
C SER A 338 7.65 -3.50 -8.52
N LEU A 339 7.52 -4.40 -7.55
CA LEU A 339 8.04 -4.19 -6.19
C LEU A 339 9.34 -4.96 -6.05
N LEU A 340 10.43 -4.25 -5.76
CA LEU A 340 11.76 -4.81 -5.68
C LEU A 340 12.34 -4.61 -4.29
N ALA A 341 13.09 -5.59 -3.81
CA ALA A 341 13.81 -5.50 -2.55
C ALA A 341 15.25 -5.97 -2.71
N PHE A 342 16.20 -5.26 -2.10
CA PHE A 342 17.60 -5.63 -2.09
C PHE A 342 18.30 -5.12 -0.84
N LYS A 343 19.44 -5.73 -0.50
CA LYS A 343 20.30 -5.31 0.61
C LYS A 343 21.72 -5.04 0.13
N VAL A 344 22.50 -4.39 0.98
CA VAL A 344 23.92 -4.13 0.77
C VAL A 344 24.73 -5.04 1.69
N LYS A 345 25.80 -5.63 1.17
CA LYS A 345 26.72 -6.46 1.96
C LYS A 345 27.29 -5.68 3.16
N GLU A 346 27.79 -6.41 4.14
CA GLU A 346 28.38 -5.87 5.38
C GLU A 346 27.42 -4.98 6.19
N ASN A 347 26.11 -5.26 6.13
CA ASN A 347 25.07 -4.52 6.87
C ASN A 347 25.11 -3.00 6.62
N LYS A 348 25.41 -2.59 5.36
CA LYS A 348 25.48 -1.18 4.96
C LYS A 348 24.23 -0.67 4.23
N THR A 349 23.12 -1.39 4.33
CA THR A 349 21.88 -1.12 3.60
C THR A 349 21.29 0.24 3.94
N TYR A 350 21.13 0.53 5.23
CA TYR A 350 20.54 1.80 5.66
C TYR A 350 21.47 2.98 5.45
N GLN A 351 22.81 2.76 5.45
CA GLN A 351 23.77 3.78 5.07
C GLN A 351 23.62 4.16 3.59
N LEU A 352 23.47 3.17 2.70
CA LEU A 352 23.19 3.46 1.28
C LEU A 352 21.88 4.23 1.15
N ALA A 353 20.84 3.79 1.86
CA ALA A 353 19.53 4.46 1.82
C ALA A 353 19.62 5.94 2.27
N ASP A 354 20.41 6.25 3.30
CA ASP A 354 20.61 7.63 3.75
C ASP A 354 21.38 8.46 2.71
N LEU A 355 22.44 7.91 2.10
CA LEU A 355 23.18 8.59 1.04
C LEU A 355 22.34 8.88 -0.20
N LEU A 356 21.45 7.98 -0.56
CA LEU A 356 20.51 8.17 -1.67
C LEU A 356 19.44 9.23 -1.33
N ASN A 357 18.95 9.24 -0.08
CA ASN A 357 18.03 10.28 0.36
C ASN A 357 18.70 11.69 0.33
N ASP A 358 20.00 11.79 0.71
CA ASP A 358 20.74 13.05 0.63
C ASP A 358 20.88 13.56 -0.82
N LYS A 359 20.78 12.68 -1.81
CA LYS A 359 20.75 13.00 -3.25
C LYS A 359 19.32 13.23 -3.80
N GLY A 360 18.32 13.24 -2.91
CA GLY A 360 16.94 13.52 -3.25
C GLY A 360 16.10 12.29 -3.64
N TRP A 361 16.65 11.07 -3.52
CA TRP A 361 15.88 9.85 -3.78
C TRP A 361 14.97 9.51 -2.59
N TYR A 362 13.69 9.30 -2.84
CA TYR A 362 12.76 8.78 -1.86
C TYR A 362 12.62 7.26 -2.07
N ILE A 363 13.16 6.47 -1.15
CA ILE A 363 13.18 5.00 -1.19
C ILE A 363 12.64 4.41 0.11
N GLY A 364 12.01 3.25 0.00
CA GLY A 364 11.53 2.48 1.14
C GLY A 364 12.65 1.76 1.90
N ARG A 365 12.41 1.44 3.17
CA ARG A 365 13.28 0.61 3.99
C ARG A 365 12.49 -0.58 4.52
N LEU A 366 13.08 -1.76 4.42
CA LEU A 366 12.55 -2.99 5.00
C LEU A 366 13.26 -3.31 6.31
N GLN A 367 12.60 -4.14 7.11
CA GLN A 367 13.11 -4.68 8.36
C GLN A 367 12.89 -6.19 8.36
N ASN A 368 13.86 -6.94 8.92
CA ASN A 368 13.78 -8.39 9.10
C ASN A 368 13.43 -9.18 7.82
N PRO A 369 14.32 -9.19 6.80
CA PRO A 369 15.67 -8.66 6.77
C PRO A 369 15.72 -7.16 6.46
N GLU A 370 16.82 -6.51 6.87
CA GLU A 370 17.16 -5.14 6.49
C GLU A 370 17.26 -5.03 4.97
N GLY A 371 16.55 -4.08 4.37
CA GLY A 371 16.50 -3.95 2.91
C GLY A 371 16.13 -2.55 2.42
N ILE A 372 16.46 -2.27 1.17
CA ILE A 372 15.90 -1.16 0.39
C ILE A 372 14.73 -1.70 -0.41
N HIS A 373 13.63 -0.97 -0.39
CA HIS A 373 12.40 -1.32 -1.10
C HIS A 373 12.07 -0.27 -2.15
N LEU A 374 11.81 -0.71 -3.37
CA LEU A 374 11.48 0.12 -4.51
C LEU A 374 10.11 -0.29 -5.07
N VAL A 375 9.21 0.68 -5.20
CA VAL A 375 7.97 0.54 -5.96
C VAL A 375 8.19 1.24 -7.29
N VAL A 376 8.41 0.48 -8.34
CA VAL A 376 8.70 0.97 -9.69
C VAL A 376 7.40 1.30 -10.42
N SER A 377 7.37 2.38 -11.17
CA SER A 377 6.23 2.80 -11.99
C SER A 377 6.70 3.44 -13.30
N CYS A 378 5.79 3.82 -14.17
CA CYS A 378 6.10 4.37 -15.50
C CYS A 378 6.83 5.73 -15.49
N ILE A 379 6.94 6.40 -14.33
CA ILE A 379 7.73 7.64 -14.21
C ILE A 379 9.24 7.39 -14.14
N HIS A 380 9.65 6.15 -13.90
CA HIS A 380 11.06 5.76 -13.87
C HIS A 380 11.55 5.49 -15.29
N THR A 381 11.78 6.58 -16.03
CA THR A 381 12.32 6.53 -17.40
C THR A 381 13.77 6.05 -17.40
N ASP A 382 14.30 5.78 -18.59
CA ASP A 382 15.69 5.32 -18.74
C ASP A 382 16.67 6.33 -18.14
N GLU A 383 16.47 7.61 -18.34
CA GLU A 383 17.30 8.68 -17.80
C GLU A 383 17.26 8.71 -16.25
N VAL A 384 16.07 8.47 -15.66
CA VAL A 384 15.90 8.41 -14.20
C VAL A 384 16.63 7.18 -13.64
N ILE A 385 16.52 6.04 -14.30
CA ILE A 385 17.18 4.80 -13.88
C ILE A 385 18.71 4.92 -14.00
N ASP A 386 19.23 5.50 -15.07
CA ASP A 386 20.67 5.74 -15.24
C ASP A 386 21.21 6.70 -14.17
N ALA A 387 20.46 7.74 -13.84
CA ALA A 387 20.82 8.66 -12.76
C ALA A 387 20.80 7.94 -11.39
N PHE A 388 19.85 7.03 -11.16
CA PHE A 388 19.77 6.22 -9.94
C PHE A 388 20.97 5.30 -9.80
N PHE A 389 21.36 4.59 -10.86
CA PHE A 389 22.55 3.72 -10.86
C PHE A 389 23.84 4.48 -10.63
N LYS A 390 23.98 5.64 -11.28
CA LYS A 390 25.13 6.54 -11.03
C LYS A 390 25.23 6.93 -9.56
N ASP A 391 24.11 7.31 -8.96
CA ASP A 391 24.06 7.73 -7.56
C ASP A 391 24.30 6.56 -6.60
N ILE A 392 23.85 5.35 -6.92
CA ILE A 392 24.19 4.13 -6.17
C ILE A 392 25.70 3.88 -6.25
N ASN A 393 26.30 3.88 -7.44
CA ASN A 393 27.74 3.61 -7.61
C ASN A 393 28.60 4.57 -6.79
N VAL A 394 28.37 5.87 -6.91
CA VAL A 394 29.08 6.88 -6.12
C VAL A 394 28.90 6.68 -4.61
N SER A 395 27.70 6.26 -4.19
CA SER A 395 27.42 6.01 -2.78
C SER A 395 28.09 4.73 -2.28
N LEU A 396 28.12 3.67 -3.08
CA LEU A 396 28.83 2.42 -2.76
C LEU A 396 30.35 2.63 -2.70
N GLU A 397 30.93 3.32 -3.67
CA GLU A 397 32.36 3.68 -3.64
C GLU A 397 32.71 4.42 -2.34
N LYS A 398 31.89 5.37 -1.93
CA LYS A 398 32.05 6.09 -0.67
C LYS A 398 31.95 5.13 0.53
N LEU A 399 30.94 4.26 0.57
CA LEU A 399 30.67 3.34 1.68
C LEU A 399 31.78 2.28 1.86
N PHE A 400 32.40 1.84 0.77
CA PHE A 400 33.44 0.82 0.78
C PHE A 400 34.87 1.39 0.67
N SER A 401 35.02 2.71 0.67
CA SER A 401 36.34 3.35 0.70
C SER A 401 37.02 3.16 2.06
N PRO A 402 38.36 2.94 2.10
CA PRO A 402 39.09 2.76 3.36
C PRO A 402 38.94 3.92 4.37
N ASN A 403 38.75 5.14 3.88
CA ASN A 403 38.62 6.34 4.70
C ASN A 403 37.23 6.51 5.34
N PHE A 404 36.18 5.83 4.79
CA PHE A 404 34.84 5.95 5.29
C PHE A 404 34.61 5.14 6.57
N SER A 405 35.22 3.95 6.66
CA SER A 405 35.12 3.08 7.84
C SER A 405 35.80 3.67 9.08
N SER A 406 36.81 4.52 8.92
CA SER A 406 37.56 5.10 10.05
C SER A 406 36.87 6.30 10.70
N ASN A 407 36.04 7.06 9.97
CA ASN A 407 35.48 8.33 10.45
C ASN A 407 34.00 8.18 10.95
N LEU A 408 33.21 7.27 10.43
CA LEU A 408 31.82 7.06 10.86
C LEU A 408 31.67 6.06 12.02
N GLN A 409 32.51 5.03 12.08
CA GLN A 409 32.52 4.12 13.23
C GLN A 409 33.03 4.76 14.51
N LYS A 410 33.90 5.81 14.42
CA LYS A 410 34.45 6.46 15.60
C LYS A 410 33.59 7.56 16.23
N VAL A 411 32.69 8.21 15.51
CA VAL A 411 32.03 9.44 15.99
C VAL A 411 30.50 9.36 16.10
N GLY A 412 29.81 8.43 15.45
CA GLY A 412 28.34 8.44 15.40
C GLY A 412 27.66 7.23 16.01
N ASP A 413 27.91 6.05 15.46
CA ASP A 413 27.07 4.89 15.68
C ASP A 413 27.28 4.22 17.06
N GLY A 414 28.52 4.08 17.49
CA GLY A 414 28.84 3.43 18.77
C GLY A 414 28.51 4.29 20.00
N LEU A 415 28.65 5.61 19.90
CA LEU A 415 28.38 6.52 21.02
C LEU A 415 26.87 6.80 21.13
N ILE A 416 26.20 7.07 20.00
CA ILE A 416 24.75 7.29 19.99
C ILE A 416 24.02 6.02 20.40
N LYS A 417 24.38 4.85 19.88
CA LYS A 417 23.81 3.56 20.24
C LYS A 417 24.09 3.22 21.72
N LYS A 418 25.30 3.48 22.24
CA LYS A 418 25.61 3.30 23.65
C LYS A 418 24.89 4.31 24.57
N VAL A 419 24.82 5.57 24.21
CA VAL A 419 24.13 6.60 25.00
C VAL A 419 22.61 6.37 24.97
N LEU A 420 22.05 5.99 23.84
CA LEU A 420 20.62 5.72 23.71
C LEU A 420 20.20 4.47 24.47
N ASN A 421 21.05 3.42 24.51
CA ASN A 421 20.80 2.19 25.30
C ASN A 421 20.97 2.38 26.81
N LEU A 422 21.58 3.47 27.25
CA LEU A 422 21.75 3.81 28.65
C LEU A 422 20.65 4.75 29.18
N LEU A 423 19.84 5.33 28.29
CA LEU A 423 18.75 6.21 28.70
C LEU A 423 17.48 5.40 29.07
N PRO A 424 16.80 5.73 30.18
CA PRO A 424 15.45 5.22 30.43
C PRO A 424 14.53 5.50 29.23
N PHE A 425 13.64 4.57 28.91
CA PHE A 425 12.76 4.64 27.74
C PHE A 425 12.04 6.00 27.60
N ASN A 426 11.55 6.57 28.70
CA ASN A 426 10.87 7.87 28.68
C ASN A 426 11.78 9.04 28.26
N GLN A 427 13.07 9.01 28.58
CA GLN A 427 14.03 10.01 28.15
C GLN A 427 14.42 9.81 26.67
N LEU A 428 14.58 8.56 26.25
CA LEU A 428 14.79 8.17 24.87
C LEU A 428 13.63 8.62 24.00
N LYS A 429 12.40 8.31 24.39
CA LYS A 429 11.16 8.71 23.75
C LYS A 429 11.10 10.23 23.56
N ARG A 430 11.33 11.02 24.62
CA ARG A 430 11.34 12.50 24.57
C ARG A 430 12.40 13.04 23.61
N THR A 431 13.60 12.49 23.64
CA THR A 431 14.71 12.93 22.79
C THR A 431 14.42 12.69 21.32
N LEU A 432 13.89 11.49 20.98
CA LEU A 432 13.58 11.11 19.59
C LEU A 432 12.37 11.86 19.05
N THR A 433 11.35 12.06 19.87
CA THR A 433 10.17 12.85 19.47
C THR A 433 10.57 14.30 19.15
N ASN A 434 11.46 14.91 19.95
CA ASN A 434 11.98 16.26 19.69
C ASN A 434 12.92 16.29 18.46
N GLN A 435 13.64 15.21 18.18
CA GLN A 435 14.46 15.11 16.98
C GLN A 435 13.61 14.88 15.71
N ALA A 436 12.54 14.14 15.78
CA ALA A 436 11.64 13.90 14.64
C ALA A 436 11.09 15.22 14.08
N GLU A 437 10.77 16.19 14.95
CA GLU A 437 10.36 17.53 14.54
C GLU A 437 11.46 18.31 13.79
N LYS A 438 12.71 18.17 14.24
CA LYS A 438 13.86 18.82 13.58
C LYS A 438 14.27 18.11 12.29
N THR A 439 14.04 16.79 12.18
CA THR A 439 14.39 15.97 11.02
C THR A 439 13.29 15.92 9.97
N SER A 440 12.05 16.29 10.28
CA SER A 440 11.01 16.49 9.25
C SER A 440 11.44 17.53 8.21
N LYS A 441 12.36 18.45 8.58
CA LYS A 441 12.96 19.44 7.70
C LYS A 441 14.26 18.96 6.98
N LYS A 442 14.78 17.76 7.31
CA LYS A 442 15.98 17.17 6.67
C LYS A 442 15.84 15.63 6.65
N PRO A 443 15.58 15.02 5.50
CA PRO A 443 15.30 13.57 5.39
C PRO A 443 16.46 12.62 5.75
N SER A 444 17.65 13.14 6.01
CA SER A 444 18.93 12.40 6.04
C SER A 444 19.22 11.56 7.30
N LYS A 445 18.30 11.39 8.25
CA LYS A 445 18.59 10.66 9.50
C LYS A 445 17.56 9.59 9.89
N LYS A 446 16.87 9.00 8.93
CA LYS A 446 15.88 7.95 9.22
C LYS A 446 16.50 6.67 9.79
N ARG A 447 17.77 6.38 9.48
CA ARG A 447 18.50 5.22 10.00
C ARG A 447 18.46 5.13 11.53
N ILE A 448 18.70 6.24 12.24
CA ILE A 448 18.72 6.26 13.70
C ILE A 448 17.44 5.71 14.32
N ILE A 449 16.27 5.96 13.68
CA ILE A 449 14.98 5.46 14.13
C ILE A 449 14.90 3.93 13.99
N TYR A 450 15.43 3.37 12.91
CA TYR A 450 15.44 1.93 12.68
C TYR A 450 16.44 1.22 13.59
N ASP A 451 17.65 1.77 13.77
CA ASP A 451 18.67 1.23 14.69
C ASP A 451 18.17 1.20 16.16
N ILE A 452 17.40 2.21 16.57
CA ILE A 452 16.82 2.27 17.92
C ILE A 452 15.72 1.24 18.08
N LYS A 453 14.86 1.06 17.09
CA LYS A 453 13.77 0.10 17.13
C LYS A 453 14.26 -1.32 17.39
N GLU A 454 15.42 -1.71 16.86
CA GLU A 454 16.00 -3.04 17.10
C GLU A 454 16.25 -3.35 18.59
N ASN A 455 16.38 -2.33 19.44
CA ASN A 455 16.63 -2.47 20.88
C ASN A 455 15.38 -2.26 21.73
N LEU A 456 14.22 -2.01 21.13
CA LEU A 456 12.95 -1.83 21.80
C LEU A 456 12.06 -3.07 21.63
N ASN A 457 11.30 -3.42 22.66
CA ASN A 457 10.23 -4.38 22.49
C ASN A 457 9.07 -3.78 21.67
N SER A 458 8.15 -4.61 21.21
CA SER A 458 7.06 -4.19 20.31
C SER A 458 6.20 -3.06 20.92
N ASN A 459 5.87 -3.13 22.21
CA ASN A 459 5.04 -2.13 22.88
C ASN A 459 5.74 -0.78 23.02
N GLU A 460 7.03 -0.80 23.35
CA GLU A 460 7.86 0.41 23.43
C GLU A 460 8.04 1.07 22.05
N SER A 461 8.23 0.25 21.04
CA SER A 461 8.32 0.71 19.65
C SER A 461 7.02 1.40 19.23
N ASP A 462 5.88 0.78 19.43
CA ASP A 462 4.57 1.34 19.09
C ASP A 462 4.29 2.63 19.86
N ASP A 463 4.63 2.71 21.14
CA ASP A 463 4.44 3.90 21.97
C ASP A 463 5.33 5.07 21.51
N LEU A 464 6.59 4.78 21.14
CA LEU A 464 7.49 5.76 20.55
C LEU A 464 6.91 6.32 19.24
N PHE A 465 6.49 5.45 18.33
CA PHE A 465 5.94 5.90 17.04
C PHE A 465 4.63 6.67 17.20
N ARG A 466 3.75 6.29 18.12
CA ARG A 466 2.55 7.09 18.44
C ARG A 466 2.92 8.51 18.89
N SER A 467 3.95 8.65 19.72
CA SER A 467 4.39 9.95 20.20
C SER A 467 5.05 10.81 19.11
N ILE A 468 5.76 10.18 18.18
CA ILE A 468 6.30 10.85 17.00
C ILE A 468 5.16 11.35 16.10
N MET A 469 4.15 10.51 15.86
CA MET A 469 2.99 10.90 15.05
C MET A 469 2.21 12.05 15.70
N GLU A 470 1.94 11.98 17.01
CA GLU A 470 1.29 13.07 17.74
C GLU A 470 2.02 14.40 17.55
N ARG A 471 3.35 14.38 17.64
CA ARG A 471 4.17 15.58 17.47
C ARG A 471 4.22 16.13 16.05
N LEU A 472 4.10 15.25 15.04
CA LEU A 472 4.08 15.69 13.64
C LEU A 472 2.75 16.34 13.24
N TYR A 473 1.65 15.98 13.92
CA TYR A 473 0.31 16.50 13.63
C TYR A 473 -0.16 17.58 14.62
N SER A 474 0.56 17.84 15.69
CA SER A 474 0.34 18.95 16.63
C SER A 474 1.11 20.22 16.21
#